data_477227fdf6a91c54b0224b22a4cc2d61
#
_entry.id   477227fdf6a91c54b0224b22a4cc2d61
#
_cell.length_a   1.000
_cell.length_b   1.000
_cell.length_c   1.000
_cell.angle_alpha   90.00
_cell.angle_beta   90.00
_cell.angle_gamma   90.00
#
_symmetry.space_group_name_H-M   'P 1'
#
loop_
_entity.id
_entity.type
_entity.pdbx_description
1 polymer ?
#
loop_
_entity_poly.entity_id
_entity_poly.type
_entity_poly.pdbx_seq_one_letter_code
_entity_poly.pdbx_strand_id
1 'polypeptide(L)'
;MNLNIVCIPGDGIGPEIVTEAKKVLDKVALKYNHIINYQDILMGGASIDAYGEPLTDEAIAAAKAADAVLMGSIGGNTSTSPWYKLPPHLRPEAGLLKLRKALNLFANLRPAYLYEELKEACPLRDDIIGSGFDMMIMRELTGGLYFGERSTKEVDGVMTAVDTLTYTENEIRRIAIKGFDIAMKRRKKVTSVDKANVLDSSRLWRKVVEEVAKDYPEVTLEHMLVDNCAMQLVKDPKQFDVILTCLLYTSPSPRD
;
A
#
# COMPACT_ATOMS: atom_id res chain seq x y z
N MET A 1 6.18 4.55 26.91
CA MET A 1 7.22 4.50 25.85
C MET A 1 7.56 5.92 25.44
N ASN A 2 8.77 6.16 24.96
CA ASN A 2 9.16 7.42 24.33
C ASN A 2 9.32 7.13 22.82
N LEU A 3 8.55 7.81 21.98
CA LEU A 3 8.45 7.53 20.56
C LEU A 3 8.80 8.80 19.75
N ASN A 4 9.63 8.64 18.75
CA ASN A 4 9.97 9.70 17.80
C ASN A 4 9.22 9.43 16.50
N ILE A 5 8.31 10.31 16.13
CA ILE A 5 7.47 10.18 14.92
C ILE A 5 7.83 11.29 13.95
N VAL A 6 8.29 10.91 12.77
CA VAL A 6 8.41 11.85 11.66
C VAL A 6 7.02 12.03 11.03
N CYS A 7 6.62 13.28 10.85
CA CYS A 7 5.38 13.65 10.22
C CYS A 7 5.65 14.25 8.84
N ILE A 8 4.91 13.74 7.86
CA ILE A 8 4.89 14.25 6.48
C ILE A 8 3.47 14.77 6.24
N PRO A 9 3.22 16.06 6.47
CA PRO A 9 1.90 16.63 6.16
C PRO A 9 1.53 16.43 4.69
N GLY A 10 2.50 16.62 3.78
CA GLY A 10 2.32 16.44 2.35
C GLY A 10 1.54 17.58 1.71
N ASP A 11 0.69 17.24 0.72
CA ASP A 11 0.04 18.17 -0.19
C ASP A 11 -1.48 18.24 0.03
N GLY A 12 -2.12 19.30 -0.46
CA GLY A 12 -3.57 19.44 -0.48
C GLY A 12 -4.19 19.37 0.92
N ILE A 13 -5.06 18.38 1.16
CA ILE A 13 -5.71 18.14 2.46
C ILE A 13 -4.77 17.52 3.51
N GLY A 14 -3.57 17.12 3.12
CA GLY A 14 -2.61 16.41 3.97
C GLY A 14 -2.33 17.09 5.32
N PRO A 15 -2.01 18.41 5.37
CA PRO A 15 -1.78 19.12 6.61
C PRO A 15 -2.96 19.06 7.60
N GLU A 16 -4.20 19.15 7.10
CA GLU A 16 -5.40 19.08 7.92
C GLU A 16 -5.56 17.70 8.56
N ILE A 17 -5.49 16.63 7.77
CA ILE A 17 -5.66 15.27 8.28
C ILE A 17 -4.54 14.84 9.23
N VAL A 18 -3.30 15.26 8.98
CA VAL A 18 -2.17 14.98 9.88
C VAL A 18 -2.34 15.72 11.21
N THR A 19 -2.85 16.95 11.18
CA THR A 19 -3.14 17.71 12.40
C THR A 19 -4.17 16.98 13.26
N GLU A 20 -5.26 16.49 12.68
CA GLU A 20 -6.27 15.72 13.42
C GLU A 20 -5.72 14.38 13.93
N ALA A 21 -4.89 13.70 13.14
CA ALA A 21 -4.24 12.47 13.57
C ALA A 21 -3.30 12.70 14.77
N LYS A 22 -2.52 13.80 14.79
CA LYS A 22 -1.68 14.17 15.94
C LYS A 22 -2.53 14.36 17.21
N LYS A 23 -3.69 15.01 17.13
CA LYS A 23 -4.59 15.19 18.30
C LYS A 23 -5.03 13.84 18.89
N VAL A 24 -5.34 12.85 18.04
CA VAL A 24 -5.69 11.49 18.48
C VAL A 24 -4.49 10.81 19.14
N LEU A 25 -3.31 10.87 18.51
CA LEU A 25 -2.08 10.31 19.06
C LEU A 25 -1.72 10.92 20.43
N ASP A 26 -1.86 12.23 20.60
CA ASP A 26 -1.62 12.92 21.86
C ASP A 26 -2.58 12.45 22.97
N LYS A 27 -3.86 12.24 22.64
CA LYS A 27 -4.83 11.69 23.60
C LYS A 27 -4.53 10.24 23.99
N VAL A 28 -4.09 9.41 23.03
CA VAL A 28 -3.65 8.04 23.29
C VAL A 28 -2.38 8.06 24.15
N ALA A 29 -1.41 8.91 23.82
CA ALA A 29 -0.16 9.05 24.58
C ALA A 29 -0.45 9.44 26.04
N LEU A 30 -1.29 10.42 26.25
CA LEU A 30 -1.71 10.83 27.60
C LEU A 30 -2.39 9.68 28.36
N LYS A 31 -3.33 8.95 27.70
CA LYS A 31 -4.07 7.84 28.33
C LYS A 31 -3.18 6.70 28.77
N TYR A 32 -2.14 6.39 28.01
CA TYR A 32 -1.26 5.24 28.25
C TYR A 32 0.13 5.61 28.76
N ASN A 33 0.35 6.86 29.19
CA ASN A 33 1.62 7.39 29.70
C ASN A 33 2.77 7.17 28.71
N HIS A 34 2.55 7.57 27.47
CA HIS A 34 3.58 7.62 26.43
C HIS A 34 4.02 9.06 26.20
N ILE A 35 5.24 9.23 25.68
CA ILE A 35 5.77 10.52 25.21
C ILE A 35 5.97 10.38 23.71
N ILE A 36 5.41 11.30 22.93
CA ILE A 36 5.57 11.34 21.47
C ILE A 36 6.29 12.65 21.12
N ASN A 37 7.42 12.52 20.43
CA ASN A 37 8.16 13.63 19.85
C ASN A 37 7.88 13.65 18.34
N TYR A 38 7.39 14.77 17.83
CA TYR A 38 7.12 14.93 16.40
C TYR A 38 8.22 15.73 15.72
N GLN A 39 8.62 15.29 14.53
CA GLN A 39 9.48 16.02 13.61
C GLN A 39 8.78 16.11 12.25
N ASP A 40 8.47 17.33 11.82
CA ASP A 40 7.88 17.53 10.50
C ASP A 40 8.96 17.59 9.41
N ILE A 41 8.72 16.90 8.29
CA ILE A 41 9.55 16.94 7.07
C ILE A 41 8.66 17.17 5.85
N LEU A 42 9.24 17.73 4.78
CA LEU A 42 8.54 17.96 3.54
C LEU A 42 8.70 16.78 2.59
N MET A 43 7.63 16.46 1.85
CA MET A 43 7.61 15.52 0.75
C MET A 43 6.51 15.90 -0.24
N GLY A 44 6.65 15.45 -1.50
CA GLY A 44 5.69 15.73 -2.56
C GLY A 44 5.81 17.12 -3.12
N GLY A 45 4.70 17.75 -3.46
CA GLY A 45 4.66 19.11 -4.00
C GLY A 45 5.24 20.14 -3.06
N ALA A 46 4.97 20.03 -1.77
CA ALA A 46 5.53 20.92 -0.75
C ALA A 46 7.07 20.89 -0.73
N SER A 47 7.69 19.72 -0.92
CA SER A 47 9.14 19.59 -1.03
C SER A 47 9.69 20.16 -2.35
N ILE A 48 8.97 19.93 -3.45
CA ILE A 48 9.33 20.49 -4.77
C ILE A 48 9.35 22.02 -4.72
N ASP A 49 8.34 22.63 -4.11
CA ASP A 49 8.24 24.07 -4.00
C ASP A 49 9.35 24.69 -3.13
N ALA A 50 9.78 23.96 -2.09
CA ALA A 50 10.81 24.42 -1.17
C ALA A 50 12.25 24.12 -1.63
N TYR A 51 12.48 22.95 -2.24
CA TYR A 51 13.83 22.42 -2.49
C TYR A 51 14.07 22.01 -3.94
N GLY A 52 13.06 22.06 -4.81
CA GLY A 52 13.16 21.64 -6.22
C GLY A 52 13.13 20.13 -6.45
N GLU A 53 12.99 19.32 -5.40
CA GLU A 53 12.91 17.87 -5.49
C GLU A 53 11.78 17.30 -4.58
N PRO A 54 11.16 16.15 -4.94
CA PRO A 54 10.00 15.64 -4.22
C PRO A 54 10.32 15.01 -2.86
N LEU A 55 11.58 14.71 -2.57
CA LEU A 55 12.04 14.20 -1.27
C LEU A 55 13.56 14.31 -1.16
N THR A 56 14.04 15.05 -0.16
CA THR A 56 15.48 15.24 0.09
C THR A 56 16.11 14.05 0.82
N ASP A 57 17.43 13.92 0.74
CA ASP A 57 18.14 12.84 1.44
C ASP A 57 18.16 13.07 2.97
N GLU A 58 18.11 14.33 3.44
CA GLU A 58 17.97 14.70 4.86
C GLU A 58 16.60 14.24 5.40
N ALA A 59 15.52 14.40 4.62
CA ALA A 59 14.19 13.93 4.97
C ALA A 59 14.16 12.38 5.08
N ILE A 60 14.85 11.67 4.18
CA ILE A 60 15.01 10.21 4.25
C ILE A 60 15.80 9.81 5.51
N ALA A 61 16.88 10.53 5.83
CA ALA A 61 17.68 10.24 7.02
C ALA A 61 16.85 10.41 8.30
N ALA A 62 16.06 11.48 8.39
CA ALA A 62 15.14 11.70 9.50
C ALA A 62 14.10 10.58 9.63
N ALA A 63 13.48 10.19 8.50
CA ALA A 63 12.50 9.11 8.48
C ALA A 63 13.08 7.74 8.89
N LYS A 64 14.34 7.46 8.52
CA LYS A 64 15.05 6.23 8.95
C LYS A 64 15.40 6.21 10.44
N ALA A 65 15.62 7.37 11.04
CA ALA A 65 15.98 7.50 12.45
C ALA A 65 14.76 7.46 13.38
N ALA A 66 13.56 7.64 12.86
CA ALA A 66 12.32 7.66 13.61
C ALA A 66 11.78 6.24 13.89
N ASP A 67 10.97 6.12 14.95
CA ASP A 67 10.25 4.87 15.27
C ASP A 67 9.10 4.61 14.28
N ALA A 68 8.49 5.69 13.76
CA ALA A 68 7.40 5.62 12.77
C ALA A 68 7.33 6.89 11.92
N VAL A 69 6.65 6.77 10.78
CA VAL A 69 6.33 7.90 9.90
C VAL A 69 4.82 8.04 9.80
N LEU A 70 4.29 9.20 10.17
CA LEU A 70 2.90 9.59 9.96
C LEU A 70 2.81 10.44 8.70
N MET A 71 2.11 9.95 7.68
CA MET A 71 2.04 10.60 6.39
C MET A 71 0.59 11.01 6.04
N GLY A 72 0.46 12.22 5.54
CA GLY A 72 -0.78 12.73 4.95
C GLY A 72 -0.94 12.33 3.48
N SER A 73 -1.37 13.27 2.64
CA SER A 73 -1.58 13.05 1.21
C SER A 73 -0.42 13.60 0.38
N ILE A 74 -0.11 12.96 -0.74
CA ILE A 74 0.95 13.37 -1.66
C ILE A 74 0.37 13.52 -3.05
N GLY A 75 0.75 14.62 -3.73
CA GLY A 75 0.31 14.93 -5.07
C GLY A 75 -0.86 15.91 -5.10
N GLY A 76 -1.37 16.15 -6.30
CA GLY A 76 -2.44 17.09 -6.54
C GLY A 76 -3.23 16.74 -7.79
N ASN A 77 -4.05 17.67 -8.27
CA ASN A 77 -4.79 17.49 -9.51
C ASN A 77 -3.82 17.46 -10.70
N THR A 78 -3.81 16.36 -11.43
CA THR A 78 -2.88 16.12 -12.54
C THR A 78 -3.02 17.15 -13.69
N SER A 79 -4.19 17.76 -13.84
CA SER A 79 -4.47 18.72 -14.89
C SER A 79 -4.11 20.18 -14.51
N THR A 80 -4.17 20.49 -13.22
CA THR A 80 -4.03 21.89 -12.75
C THR A 80 -2.77 22.16 -11.94
N SER A 81 -2.22 21.18 -11.26
CA SER A 81 -1.00 21.36 -10.45
C SER A 81 0.24 21.55 -11.32
N PRO A 82 1.10 22.52 -11.01
CA PRO A 82 2.31 22.82 -11.78
C PRO A 82 3.32 21.66 -11.77
N TRP A 83 3.32 20.85 -10.74
CA TRP A 83 4.25 19.73 -10.54
C TRP A 83 4.17 18.66 -11.64
N TYR A 84 2.98 18.49 -12.29
CA TYR A 84 2.81 17.49 -13.36
C TYR A 84 3.38 17.94 -14.73
N LYS A 85 3.84 19.19 -14.83
CA LYS A 85 4.63 19.67 -15.96
C LYS A 85 6.10 19.26 -15.86
N LEU A 86 6.53 18.83 -14.66
CA LEU A 86 7.89 18.35 -14.41
C LEU A 86 8.11 16.95 -15.00
N PRO A 87 9.39 16.59 -15.26
CA PRO A 87 9.73 15.22 -15.62
C PRO A 87 9.24 14.21 -14.56
N PRO A 88 8.90 12.97 -14.94
CA PRO A 88 8.30 11.98 -14.02
C PRO A 88 9.08 11.76 -12.72
N HIS A 89 10.41 11.81 -12.75
CA HIS A 89 11.27 11.61 -11.58
C HIS A 89 11.27 12.78 -10.59
N LEU A 90 10.73 13.92 -10.98
CA LEU A 90 10.56 15.12 -10.13
C LEU A 90 9.11 15.35 -9.70
N ARG A 91 8.18 14.48 -10.06
CA ARG A 91 6.78 14.58 -9.63
C ARG A 91 6.60 14.13 -8.17
N PRO A 92 5.54 14.57 -7.48
CA PRO A 92 5.28 14.22 -6.09
C PRO A 92 5.34 12.72 -5.80
N GLU A 93 4.78 11.89 -6.69
CA GLU A 93 4.74 10.44 -6.55
C GLU A 93 6.14 9.80 -6.53
N ALA A 94 7.13 10.40 -7.20
CA ALA A 94 8.51 9.93 -7.18
C ALA A 94 9.11 10.00 -5.76
N GLY A 95 8.75 11.03 -4.98
CA GLY A 95 9.12 11.13 -3.56
C GLY A 95 8.54 9.99 -2.73
N LEU A 96 7.27 9.66 -2.94
CA LEU A 96 6.62 8.55 -2.26
C LEU A 96 7.30 7.20 -2.56
N LEU A 97 7.60 6.93 -3.83
CA LEU A 97 8.32 5.71 -4.23
C LEU A 97 9.75 5.68 -3.68
N LYS A 98 10.46 6.82 -3.69
CA LYS A 98 11.80 6.96 -3.10
C LYS A 98 11.77 6.64 -1.59
N LEU A 99 10.78 7.16 -0.84
CA LEU A 99 10.62 6.89 0.58
C LEU A 99 10.31 5.41 0.86
N ARG A 100 9.36 4.82 0.16
CA ARG A 100 8.98 3.40 0.30
C ARG A 100 10.19 2.49 0.11
N LYS A 101 10.99 2.75 -0.92
CA LYS A 101 12.22 1.99 -1.20
C LYS A 101 13.28 2.21 -0.11
N ALA A 102 13.51 3.45 0.29
CA ALA A 102 14.52 3.80 1.29
C ALA A 102 14.26 3.19 2.68
N LEU A 103 12.99 3.07 3.07
CA LEU A 103 12.54 2.47 4.32
C LEU A 103 12.21 0.97 4.19
N ASN A 104 12.33 0.39 3.00
CA ASN A 104 11.96 -1.01 2.71
C ASN A 104 10.52 -1.36 3.15
N LEU A 105 9.56 -0.49 2.83
CA LEU A 105 8.15 -0.65 3.19
C LEU A 105 7.46 -1.62 2.23
N PHE A 106 7.67 -2.91 2.40
CA PHE A 106 7.22 -3.94 1.47
C PHE A 106 5.77 -4.40 1.68
N ALA A 107 5.22 -4.23 2.87
CA ALA A 107 3.90 -4.72 3.23
C ALA A 107 2.91 -3.56 3.38
N ASN A 108 1.98 -3.42 2.46
CA ASN A 108 0.87 -2.50 2.57
C ASN A 108 -0.33 -3.24 3.18
N LEU A 109 -0.72 -2.83 4.38
CA LEU A 109 -1.85 -3.39 5.12
C LEU A 109 -3.07 -2.50 4.92
N ARG A 110 -4.11 -3.02 4.29
CA ARG A 110 -5.34 -2.31 3.98
C ARG A 110 -6.54 -3.01 4.63
N PRO A 111 -6.90 -2.64 5.86
CA PRO A 111 -8.13 -3.16 6.46
C PRO A 111 -9.35 -2.60 5.73
N ALA A 112 -10.27 -3.49 5.38
CA ALA A 112 -11.58 -3.13 4.86
C ALA A 112 -12.63 -3.67 5.85
N TYR A 113 -13.11 -2.78 6.70
CA TYR A 113 -14.10 -3.07 7.71
C TYR A 113 -15.33 -2.18 7.49
N LEU A 114 -16.50 -2.78 7.45
CA LEU A 114 -17.76 -2.04 7.36
C LEU A 114 -18.29 -1.78 8.78
N TYR A 115 -18.20 -0.52 9.20
CA TYR A 115 -18.80 -0.05 10.44
C TYR A 115 -20.31 0.03 10.30
N GLU A 116 -21.05 -0.34 11.33
CA GLU A 116 -22.53 -0.30 11.34
C GLU A 116 -23.05 1.10 11.01
N GLU A 117 -22.40 2.13 11.56
CA GLU A 117 -22.75 3.54 11.35
C GLU A 117 -22.51 4.02 9.90
N LEU A 118 -21.73 3.28 9.12
CA LEU A 118 -21.42 3.59 7.72
C LEU A 118 -22.11 2.64 6.74
N LYS A 119 -22.98 1.78 7.21
CA LYS A 119 -23.64 0.76 6.39
C LYS A 119 -24.42 1.38 5.24
N GLU A 120 -25.16 2.47 5.50
CA GLU A 120 -25.93 3.17 4.49
C GLU A 120 -25.08 3.83 3.39
N ALA A 121 -23.80 4.12 3.67
CA ALA A 121 -22.86 4.66 2.70
C ALA A 121 -22.20 3.57 1.83
N CYS A 122 -22.39 2.30 2.14
CA CYS A 122 -21.84 1.19 1.38
C CYS A 122 -22.60 1.04 0.05
N PRO A 123 -21.91 0.97 -1.10
CA PRO A 123 -22.57 0.84 -2.40
C PRO A 123 -23.10 -0.57 -2.68
N LEU A 124 -22.82 -1.55 -1.83
CA LEU A 124 -23.30 -2.91 -1.97
C LEU A 124 -24.71 -3.05 -1.39
N ARG A 125 -25.48 -3.99 -1.95
CA ARG A 125 -26.84 -4.29 -1.50
C ARG A 125 -26.82 -4.88 -0.07
N ASP A 126 -27.87 -4.64 0.68
CA ASP A 126 -28.02 -5.09 2.07
C ASP A 126 -27.96 -6.64 2.21
N ASP A 127 -28.52 -7.38 1.27
CA ASP A 127 -28.47 -8.84 1.27
C ASP A 127 -27.03 -9.39 1.07
N ILE A 128 -26.18 -8.64 0.35
CA ILE A 128 -24.75 -8.95 0.17
C ILE A 128 -23.96 -8.58 1.45
N ILE A 129 -24.21 -7.39 1.97
CA ILE A 129 -23.52 -6.89 3.16
C ILE A 129 -23.86 -7.73 4.39
N GLY A 130 -25.14 -8.04 4.60
CA GLY A 130 -25.65 -8.74 5.78
C GLY A 130 -25.26 -8.02 7.07
N SER A 131 -24.52 -8.70 7.95
CA SER A 131 -23.99 -8.14 9.21
C SER A 131 -22.69 -7.34 9.04
N GLY A 132 -22.26 -7.05 7.81
CA GLY A 132 -20.99 -6.39 7.53
C GLY A 132 -19.89 -7.36 7.09
N PHE A 133 -18.73 -6.82 6.81
CA PHE A 133 -17.53 -7.59 6.47
C PHE A 133 -16.30 -6.98 7.16
N ASP A 134 -15.32 -7.85 7.40
CA ASP A 134 -14.01 -7.50 7.94
C ASP A 134 -12.96 -8.32 7.21
N MET A 135 -12.13 -7.66 6.40
CA MET A 135 -11.03 -8.30 5.68
C MET A 135 -9.76 -7.45 5.75
N MET A 136 -8.61 -8.11 5.63
CA MET A 136 -7.31 -7.47 5.53
C MET A 136 -6.71 -7.74 4.15
N ILE A 137 -6.46 -6.69 3.38
CA ILE A 137 -5.75 -6.81 2.12
C ILE A 137 -4.26 -6.55 2.38
N MET A 138 -3.45 -7.57 2.12
CA MET A 138 -1.99 -7.55 2.23
C MET A 138 -1.39 -7.43 0.84
N ARG A 139 -0.82 -6.25 0.55
CA ARG A 139 -0.25 -5.96 -0.76
C ARG A 139 1.27 -5.86 -0.68
N GLU A 140 1.99 -6.65 -1.47
CA GLU A 140 3.42 -6.42 -1.69
C GLU A 140 3.61 -5.08 -2.43
N LEU A 141 4.55 -4.25 -1.96
CA LEU A 141 4.60 -2.84 -2.32
C LEU A 141 5.93 -2.38 -2.92
N THR A 142 7.01 -3.17 -2.86
CA THR A 142 8.37 -2.76 -3.27
C THR A 142 8.92 -3.51 -4.46
N GLY A 143 8.16 -4.45 -5.01
CA GLY A 143 8.41 -5.13 -6.28
C GLY A 143 7.44 -4.69 -7.38
N GLY A 144 7.45 -5.41 -8.48
CA GLY A 144 6.49 -5.28 -9.57
C GLY A 144 6.73 -4.09 -10.50
N LEU A 145 5.67 -3.63 -11.15
CA LEU A 145 5.71 -2.63 -12.24
C LEU A 145 6.32 -1.28 -11.85
N TYR A 146 6.13 -0.85 -10.60
CA TYR A 146 6.57 0.50 -10.18
C TYR A 146 8.08 0.59 -9.98
N PHE A 147 8.75 -0.56 -9.79
CA PHE A 147 10.18 -0.63 -9.51
C PHE A 147 10.97 -1.36 -10.60
N GLY A 148 10.27 -1.93 -11.60
CA GLY A 148 10.86 -2.57 -12.76
C GLY A 148 11.47 -1.57 -13.75
N GLU A 149 12.27 -2.07 -14.65
CA GLU A 149 12.80 -1.28 -15.76
C GLU A 149 11.68 -0.81 -16.67
N ARG A 150 11.80 0.44 -17.12
CA ARG A 150 10.83 1.05 -18.02
C ARG A 150 11.52 1.87 -19.08
N SER A 151 10.96 1.87 -20.27
CA SER A 151 11.47 2.69 -21.36
C SER A 151 10.35 3.10 -22.32
N THR A 152 10.52 4.28 -22.93
CA THR A 152 9.71 4.72 -24.08
C THR A 152 10.67 5.12 -25.18
N LYS A 153 10.63 4.43 -26.31
CA LYS A 153 11.53 4.64 -27.45
C LYS A 153 10.84 4.32 -28.76
N GLU A 154 11.36 4.85 -29.84
CA GLU A 154 10.93 4.47 -31.17
C GLU A 154 11.55 3.12 -31.55
N VAL A 155 10.72 2.18 -32.00
CA VAL A 155 11.10 0.87 -32.51
C VAL A 155 10.42 0.71 -33.87
N ASP A 156 11.20 0.50 -34.92
CA ASP A 156 10.71 0.34 -36.30
C ASP A 156 9.76 1.47 -36.76
N GLY A 157 10.07 2.72 -36.36
CA GLY A 157 9.26 3.89 -36.69
C GLY A 157 8.00 4.08 -35.83
N VAL A 158 7.80 3.24 -34.79
CA VAL A 158 6.63 3.31 -33.90
C VAL A 158 7.07 3.59 -32.46
N MET A 159 6.44 4.56 -31.82
CA MET A 159 6.68 4.84 -30.39
C MET A 159 6.21 3.65 -29.55
N THR A 160 7.13 3.04 -28.82
CA THR A 160 6.90 1.85 -28.01
C THR A 160 7.27 2.10 -26.56
N ALA A 161 6.35 1.84 -25.65
CA ALA A 161 6.58 1.90 -24.21
C ALA A 161 6.60 0.49 -23.59
N VAL A 162 7.53 0.27 -22.67
CA VAL A 162 7.69 -1.00 -21.95
C VAL A 162 7.81 -0.74 -20.46
N ASP A 163 7.01 -1.47 -19.67
CA ASP A 163 7.13 -1.57 -18.22
C ASP A 163 7.37 -3.03 -17.85
N THR A 164 8.41 -3.30 -17.05
CA THR A 164 8.79 -4.66 -16.68
C THR A 164 8.24 -5.03 -15.31
N LEU A 165 7.48 -6.11 -15.25
CA LEU A 165 6.99 -6.71 -14.02
C LEU A 165 7.98 -7.74 -13.50
N THR A 166 8.61 -7.48 -12.36
CA THR A 166 9.57 -8.39 -11.73
C THR A 166 9.24 -8.64 -10.28
N TYR A 167 9.19 -9.91 -9.88
CA TYR A 167 9.11 -10.35 -8.48
C TYR A 167 10.16 -11.42 -8.22
N THR A 168 10.89 -11.28 -7.13
CA THR A 168 11.82 -12.29 -6.63
C THR A 168 11.15 -13.21 -5.62
N GLU A 169 11.68 -14.40 -5.43
CA GLU A 169 11.23 -15.34 -4.41
C GLU A 169 11.26 -14.71 -3.00
N ASN A 170 12.30 -13.94 -2.67
CA ASN A 170 12.45 -13.28 -1.39
C ASN A 170 11.35 -12.25 -1.12
N GLU A 171 10.97 -11.46 -2.13
CA GLU A 171 9.88 -10.48 -2.02
C GLU A 171 8.55 -11.16 -1.78
N ILE A 172 8.28 -12.25 -2.48
CA ILE A 172 7.05 -13.04 -2.31
C ILE A 172 7.03 -13.70 -0.92
N ARG A 173 8.13 -14.32 -0.51
CA ARG A 173 8.23 -15.04 0.76
C ARG A 173 8.00 -14.13 1.96
N ARG A 174 8.63 -12.94 1.99
CA ARG A 174 8.47 -12.01 3.12
C ARG A 174 7.04 -11.51 3.28
N ILE A 175 6.33 -11.23 2.18
CA ILE A 175 4.93 -10.77 2.27
C ILE A 175 3.99 -11.94 2.59
N ALA A 176 4.27 -13.15 2.08
CA ALA A 176 3.51 -14.34 2.41
C ALA A 176 3.57 -14.63 3.92
N ILE A 177 4.77 -14.67 4.51
CA ILE A 177 4.94 -14.85 5.95
C ILE A 177 4.08 -13.83 6.74
N LYS A 178 4.13 -12.54 6.37
CA LYS A 178 3.30 -11.52 7.04
C LYS A 178 1.80 -11.74 6.84
N GLY A 179 1.37 -12.21 5.67
CA GLY A 179 -0.02 -12.54 5.40
C GLY A 179 -0.51 -13.70 6.29
N PHE A 180 0.28 -14.76 6.41
CA PHE A 180 -0.04 -15.89 7.28
C PHE A 180 0.02 -15.53 8.78
N ASP A 181 1.02 -14.74 9.22
CA ASP A 181 1.11 -14.21 10.59
C ASP A 181 -0.16 -13.44 10.99
N ILE A 182 -0.71 -12.64 10.07
CA ILE A 182 -1.94 -11.90 10.30
C ILE A 182 -3.15 -12.83 10.31
N ALA A 183 -3.22 -13.78 9.38
CA ALA A 183 -4.31 -14.75 9.32
C ALA A 183 -4.40 -15.59 10.62
N MET A 184 -3.26 -15.96 11.22
CA MET A 184 -3.20 -16.65 12.52
C MET A 184 -3.88 -15.88 13.65
N LYS A 185 -3.90 -14.54 13.57
CA LYS A 185 -4.56 -13.67 14.55
C LYS A 185 -6.01 -13.33 14.18
N ARG A 186 -6.50 -13.84 13.06
CA ARG A 186 -7.83 -13.60 12.50
C ARG A 186 -8.59 -14.93 12.31
N ARG A 187 -9.31 -15.07 11.21
CA ARG A 187 -10.14 -16.26 10.94
C ARG A 187 -9.39 -17.42 10.27
N LYS A 188 -8.04 -17.33 10.21
CA LYS A 188 -7.16 -18.39 9.71
C LYS A 188 -7.43 -18.78 8.24
N LYS A 189 -7.73 -17.80 7.41
CA LYS A 189 -7.92 -17.99 5.98
C LYS A 189 -7.09 -16.97 5.18
N VAL A 190 -6.32 -17.46 4.21
CA VAL A 190 -5.58 -16.65 3.23
C VAL A 190 -6.12 -16.95 1.84
N THR A 191 -6.58 -15.91 1.14
CA THR A 191 -6.87 -15.97 -0.30
C THR A 191 -5.73 -15.31 -1.05
N SER A 192 -4.88 -16.12 -1.68
CA SER A 192 -3.77 -15.65 -2.51
C SER A 192 -4.29 -15.29 -3.89
N VAL A 193 -4.14 -14.01 -4.27
CA VAL A 193 -4.69 -13.46 -5.51
C VAL A 193 -3.58 -13.20 -6.51
N ASP A 194 -3.73 -13.74 -7.72
CA ASP A 194 -2.69 -13.73 -8.76
C ASP A 194 -3.27 -13.80 -10.18
N LYS A 195 -2.41 -13.87 -11.19
CA LYS A 195 -2.76 -14.12 -12.61
C LYS A 195 -1.92 -15.29 -13.19
N ALA A 196 -1.83 -16.40 -12.44
CA ALA A 196 -0.97 -17.54 -12.75
C ALA A 196 -1.32 -18.26 -14.07
N ASN A 197 -2.55 -18.10 -14.55
CA ASN A 197 -2.96 -18.63 -15.86
C ASN A 197 -2.23 -17.94 -17.04
N VAL A 198 -1.62 -16.75 -16.83
CA VAL A 198 -0.94 -15.99 -17.87
C VAL A 198 0.51 -15.68 -17.52
N LEU A 199 0.80 -15.21 -16.29
CA LEU A 199 2.07 -14.59 -15.94
C LEU A 199 3.02 -15.56 -15.22
N ASP A 200 4.31 -15.55 -15.62
CA ASP A 200 5.36 -16.31 -14.93
C ASP A 200 5.62 -15.84 -13.51
N SER A 201 5.60 -14.53 -13.28
CA SER A 201 5.72 -13.94 -11.95
C SER A 201 4.62 -14.43 -11.00
N SER A 202 3.41 -14.65 -11.50
CA SER A 202 2.29 -15.20 -10.72
C SER A 202 2.41 -16.70 -10.47
N ARG A 203 2.99 -17.45 -11.40
CA ARG A 203 3.31 -18.87 -11.16
C ARG A 203 4.37 -19.03 -10.07
N LEU A 204 5.42 -18.19 -10.09
CA LEU A 204 6.40 -18.13 -9.01
C LEU A 204 5.74 -17.71 -7.68
N TRP A 205 4.87 -16.68 -7.71
CA TRP A 205 4.10 -16.24 -6.55
C TRP A 205 3.37 -17.40 -5.88
N ARG A 206 2.59 -18.14 -6.66
CA ARG A 206 1.78 -19.27 -6.17
C ARG A 206 2.65 -20.34 -5.53
N LYS A 207 3.75 -20.74 -6.22
CA LYS A 207 4.71 -21.71 -5.71
C LYS A 207 5.27 -21.31 -4.34
N VAL A 208 5.75 -20.07 -4.20
CA VAL A 208 6.36 -19.59 -2.95
C VAL A 208 5.32 -19.47 -1.83
N VAL A 209 4.11 -19.00 -2.14
CA VAL A 209 3.02 -18.93 -1.14
C VAL A 209 2.64 -20.33 -0.64
N GLU A 210 2.58 -21.33 -1.52
CA GLU A 210 2.34 -22.74 -1.15
C GLU A 210 3.47 -23.31 -0.28
N GLU A 211 4.73 -22.93 -0.54
CA GLU A 211 5.84 -23.32 0.30
C GLU A 211 5.72 -22.75 1.72
N VAL A 212 5.42 -21.44 1.83
CA VAL A 212 5.23 -20.79 3.14
C VAL A 212 4.03 -21.35 3.89
N ALA A 213 2.95 -21.70 3.20
CA ALA A 213 1.75 -22.24 3.82
C ALA A 213 2.01 -23.54 4.62
N LYS A 214 3.05 -24.31 4.27
CA LYS A 214 3.42 -25.54 5.00
C LYS A 214 3.81 -25.29 6.45
N ASP A 215 4.32 -24.07 6.74
CA ASP A 215 4.68 -23.65 8.11
C ASP A 215 3.47 -23.18 8.92
N TYR A 216 2.28 -23.05 8.28
CA TYR A 216 1.06 -22.56 8.89
C TYR A 216 -0.12 -23.55 8.70
N PRO A 217 -0.04 -24.78 9.24
CA PRO A 217 -1.02 -25.84 8.98
C PRO A 217 -2.45 -25.51 9.47
N GLU A 218 -2.59 -24.53 10.36
CA GLU A 218 -3.88 -24.07 10.87
C GLU A 218 -4.58 -23.06 9.91
N VAL A 219 -3.87 -22.55 8.91
CA VAL A 219 -4.40 -21.53 7.99
C VAL A 219 -4.85 -22.19 6.69
N THR A 220 -6.10 -21.98 6.33
CA THR A 220 -6.62 -22.41 5.02
C THR A 220 -6.09 -21.48 3.94
N LEU A 221 -5.37 -22.03 2.96
CA LEU A 221 -4.93 -21.31 1.77
C LEU A 221 -5.85 -21.62 0.59
N GLU A 222 -6.35 -20.58 -0.07
CA GLU A 222 -7.05 -20.64 -1.35
C GLU A 222 -6.34 -19.77 -2.38
N HIS A 223 -6.29 -20.20 -3.64
CA HIS A 223 -5.82 -19.38 -4.75
C HIS A 223 -7.00 -18.87 -5.57
N MET A 224 -6.94 -17.60 -5.95
CA MET A 224 -7.97 -16.98 -6.78
C MET A 224 -7.33 -16.12 -7.86
N LEU A 225 -7.83 -16.23 -9.10
CA LEU A 225 -7.42 -15.30 -10.15
C LEU A 225 -7.98 -13.90 -9.87
N VAL A 226 -7.22 -12.87 -10.18
CA VAL A 226 -7.54 -11.48 -9.84
C VAL A 226 -8.88 -11.00 -10.38
N ASP A 227 -9.21 -11.38 -11.60
CA ASP A 227 -10.50 -11.05 -12.25
C ASP A 227 -11.68 -11.70 -11.52
N ASN A 228 -11.54 -12.96 -11.09
CA ASN A 228 -12.54 -13.62 -10.26
C ASN A 228 -12.60 -12.96 -8.86
N CYS A 229 -11.47 -12.63 -8.25
CA CYS A 229 -11.43 -11.96 -6.96
C CYS A 229 -12.21 -10.64 -7.00
N ALA A 230 -12.03 -9.83 -8.05
CA ALA A 230 -12.76 -8.58 -8.23
C ALA A 230 -14.28 -8.80 -8.28
N MET A 231 -14.75 -9.83 -8.97
CA MET A 231 -16.17 -10.20 -9.00
C MET A 231 -16.67 -10.69 -7.64
N GLN A 232 -15.88 -11.52 -6.96
CA GLN A 232 -16.24 -12.08 -5.66
C GLN A 232 -16.29 -11.04 -4.54
N LEU A 233 -15.44 -10.00 -4.60
CA LEU A 233 -15.48 -8.88 -3.65
C LEU A 233 -16.81 -8.12 -3.69
N VAL A 234 -17.44 -8.02 -4.86
CA VAL A 234 -18.76 -7.40 -5.02
C VAL A 234 -19.88 -8.38 -4.69
N LYS A 235 -19.70 -9.67 -5.01
CA LYS A 235 -20.73 -10.70 -4.86
C LYS A 235 -20.88 -11.20 -3.42
N ASP A 236 -19.77 -11.44 -2.75
CA ASP A 236 -19.72 -11.92 -1.36
C ASP A 236 -18.40 -11.53 -0.68
N PRO A 237 -18.25 -10.27 -0.20
CA PRO A 237 -17.03 -9.80 0.47
C PRO A 237 -16.76 -10.55 1.79
N LYS A 238 -17.78 -11.15 2.40
CA LYS A 238 -17.68 -11.83 3.71
C LYS A 238 -16.85 -13.12 3.64
N GLN A 239 -16.70 -13.71 2.45
CA GLN A 239 -15.92 -14.94 2.27
C GLN A 239 -14.40 -14.72 2.52
N PHE A 240 -13.92 -13.47 2.44
CA PHE A 240 -12.52 -13.13 2.59
C PHE A 240 -12.14 -12.80 4.03
N ASP A 241 -10.98 -13.29 4.48
CA ASP A 241 -10.35 -12.90 5.74
C ASP A 241 -9.06 -12.11 5.47
N VAL A 242 -8.04 -12.76 4.93
CA VAL A 242 -6.81 -12.11 4.45
C VAL A 242 -6.68 -12.32 2.94
N ILE A 243 -6.65 -11.24 2.19
CA ILE A 243 -6.31 -11.25 0.77
C ILE A 243 -4.83 -10.95 0.65
N LEU A 244 -4.05 -11.89 0.14
CA LEU A 244 -2.63 -11.75 -0.11
C LEU A 244 -2.39 -11.51 -1.59
N THR A 245 -1.81 -10.36 -1.96
CA THR A 245 -1.68 -9.96 -3.37
C THR A 245 -0.47 -9.07 -3.62
N CYS A 246 -0.18 -8.81 -4.87
CA CYS A 246 0.90 -7.95 -5.31
C CYS A 246 0.40 -6.65 -5.97
N LEU A 247 1.33 -5.81 -6.41
CA LEU A 247 1.03 -4.48 -6.94
C LEU A 247 0.04 -4.48 -8.11
N LEU A 248 0.19 -5.41 -9.04
CA LEU A 248 -0.62 -5.45 -10.27
C LEU A 248 -2.10 -5.76 -10.02
N TYR A 249 -2.41 -6.47 -8.94
CA TYR A 249 -3.73 -7.05 -8.71
C TYR A 249 -4.58 -6.28 -7.69
N THR A 250 -4.04 -5.22 -7.12
CA THR A 250 -4.85 -4.35 -6.27
C THR A 250 -5.57 -3.33 -7.13
N SER A 251 -6.88 -3.36 -7.04
CA SER A 251 -7.81 -2.45 -7.68
C SER A 251 -7.36 -0.98 -7.63
N PRO A 252 -7.67 -0.19 -8.64
CA PRO A 252 -7.43 1.25 -8.63
C PRO A 252 -8.14 1.88 -7.43
N SER A 253 -7.38 2.11 -6.39
CA SER A 253 -7.78 3.05 -5.35
C SER A 253 -7.41 4.45 -5.86
N PRO A 254 -8.25 5.47 -5.64
CA PRO A 254 -7.89 6.86 -5.94
C PRO A 254 -6.64 7.33 -5.17
N ARG A 255 -6.08 6.49 -4.31
CA ARG A 255 -4.89 6.76 -3.48
C ARG A 255 -3.65 5.96 -3.89
N ASP A 256 -3.73 5.19 -4.98
CA ASP A 256 -2.59 4.42 -5.52
C ASP A 256 -1.87 5.17 -6.61
#